data_d74fa77a1f196520419d84daef59a0f0
#
_entry.id   d74fa77a1f196520419d84daef59a0f0
#
_cell.length_a   1.000
_cell.length_b   1.000
_cell.length_c   1.000
_cell.angle_alpha   90.00
_cell.angle_beta   90.00
_cell.angle_gamma   90.00
#
_symmetry.space_group_name_H-M   'P 1'
#
loop_
_entity.id
_entity.type
_entity.pdbx_description
1 polymer ?
#
loop_
_entity_poly.entity_id
_entity_poly.type
_entity_poly.pdbx_seq_one_letter_code
_entity_poly.pdbx_strand_id
1 'polypeptide(L)'
;MSLRTRIQKSFNGHTPRLQALELLKYIGPGFLVTVGFIDPGNWASNVAAGSLYGYRLLWMVTLSTLMLIVLQHNAAHLGIVTGLCISEAATKFMRPWFARLVLGSAVAACISTALAEIMGAAIGLNLLFKLPLRIGAILVSAAVIWLLLSNGYRRIEKLIIAFVSLIGLSFLYELSLVRIPWAEVATGWVTPAIPLGSIPVIMSVLGAVVMPHNLFLHSEIIQSRQLNQKGADVIEKQLRFEFVDTLNSMVIGWAINSSMIILAAATFFVSRTAVTELGQAQAMLQPMLGRAAAIVFGGALLMAGLSSSVTAGMAGGSIVAGMSGEPYDPSDNHTRLGIMITLLGALLITLVITNPFKGLIFSQIALSIQLPWTIVLQILLTSNPRVMGKYVNTILDRVFLWTTTVVVSGLNVLLLVDTLRNLLR
;
A
#
# COMPACT_ATOMS: atom_id res chain seq x y z
N MET A 1 12.99 -25.52 -33.72
CA MET A 1 12.07 -24.55 -33.10
C MET A 1 12.90 -23.66 -32.18
N SER A 2 13.00 -22.37 -32.46
CA SER A 2 13.88 -21.45 -31.71
C SER A 2 13.41 -21.28 -30.26
N LEU A 3 14.34 -20.97 -29.36
CA LEU A 3 14.03 -20.70 -27.92
C LEU A 3 12.95 -19.62 -27.81
N ARG A 4 13.01 -18.60 -28.66
CA ARG A 4 12.06 -17.50 -28.78
C ARG A 4 10.63 -18.00 -29.11
N THR A 5 10.49 -18.96 -30.00
CA THR A 5 9.21 -19.56 -30.40
C THR A 5 8.63 -20.48 -29.30
N ARG A 6 9.49 -21.14 -28.51
CA ARG A 6 9.07 -21.93 -27.33
C ARG A 6 8.58 -21.02 -26.20
N ILE A 7 9.31 -19.93 -25.92
CA ILE A 7 8.92 -18.94 -24.92
C ILE A 7 7.58 -18.31 -25.30
N GLN A 8 7.44 -17.84 -26.54
CA GLN A 8 6.21 -17.20 -27.04
C GLN A 8 5.00 -18.15 -27.02
N LYS A 9 5.20 -19.45 -27.30
CA LYS A 9 4.16 -20.47 -27.21
C LYS A 9 3.78 -20.81 -25.77
N SER A 10 4.70 -20.70 -24.81
CA SER A 10 4.45 -20.87 -23.38
C SER A 10 3.63 -19.72 -22.78
N PHE A 11 3.81 -18.49 -23.30
CA PHE A 11 3.01 -17.33 -22.86
C PHE A 11 1.62 -17.27 -23.51
N ASN A 12 1.47 -17.70 -24.77
CA ASN A 12 0.21 -17.62 -25.50
C ASN A 12 -0.68 -18.88 -25.38
N GLY A 13 -0.23 -19.92 -24.68
CA GLY A 13 -0.92 -21.21 -24.61
C GLY A 13 -1.86 -21.39 -23.41
N HIS A 14 -1.98 -20.40 -22.56
CA HIS A 14 -2.83 -20.43 -21.36
C HIS A 14 -3.97 -19.42 -21.46
N THR A 15 -5.19 -19.82 -21.09
CA THR A 15 -6.33 -18.91 -20.92
C THR A 15 -6.47 -18.58 -19.44
N PRO A 16 -6.12 -17.34 -19.02
CA PRO A 16 -6.21 -16.93 -17.61
C PRO A 16 -7.64 -17.04 -17.06
N ARG A 17 -7.77 -17.49 -15.82
CA ARG A 17 -9.07 -17.68 -15.17
C ARG A 17 -9.41 -16.46 -14.31
N LEU A 18 -10.52 -15.78 -14.64
CA LEU A 18 -11.07 -14.67 -13.84
C LEU A 18 -11.35 -15.04 -12.37
N GLN A 19 -11.53 -16.33 -12.08
CA GLN A 19 -11.87 -16.82 -10.75
C GLN A 19 -10.68 -17.22 -9.88
N ALA A 20 -9.44 -16.98 -10.33
CA ALA A 20 -8.23 -17.30 -9.56
C ALA A 20 -8.19 -16.60 -8.18
N LEU A 21 -8.87 -15.47 -8.05
CA LEU A 21 -9.04 -14.70 -6.80
C LEU A 21 -10.30 -15.09 -6.00
N GLU A 22 -10.81 -16.33 -6.10
CA GLU A 22 -12.03 -16.76 -5.38
C GLU A 22 -11.99 -16.49 -3.87
N LEU A 23 -10.79 -16.50 -3.28
CA LEU A 23 -10.57 -16.20 -1.87
C LEU A 23 -11.08 -14.82 -1.48
N LEU A 24 -10.81 -13.84 -2.32
CA LEU A 24 -11.13 -12.42 -2.08
C LEU A 24 -12.61 -12.08 -2.28
N LYS A 25 -13.43 -13.05 -2.75
CA LYS A 25 -14.89 -12.88 -2.81
C LYS A 25 -15.55 -12.82 -1.44
N TYR A 26 -14.92 -13.42 -0.44
CA TYR A 26 -15.48 -13.56 0.92
C TYR A 26 -14.95 -12.50 1.89
N ILE A 27 -13.87 -11.81 1.56
CA ILE A 27 -13.31 -10.71 2.34
C ILE A 27 -13.84 -9.42 1.73
N GLY A 28 -14.37 -8.50 2.56
CA GLY A 28 -14.75 -7.17 2.08
C GLY A 28 -13.52 -6.48 1.46
N PRO A 29 -13.66 -5.85 0.28
CA PRO A 29 -12.53 -5.17 -0.36
C PRO A 29 -11.89 -4.13 0.55
N GLY A 30 -12.67 -3.40 1.33
CA GLY A 30 -12.22 -2.44 2.31
C GLY A 30 -11.41 -3.06 3.45
N PHE A 31 -11.75 -4.29 3.88
CA PHE A 31 -10.99 -4.98 4.93
C PHE A 31 -9.57 -5.34 4.49
N LEU A 32 -9.38 -5.74 3.24
CA LEU A 32 -8.05 -5.99 2.66
C LEU A 32 -7.20 -4.72 2.66
N VAL A 33 -7.81 -3.58 2.40
CA VAL A 33 -7.12 -2.28 2.45
C VAL A 33 -6.76 -1.92 3.89
N THR A 34 -7.61 -2.26 4.89
CA THR A 34 -7.30 -2.01 6.31
C THR A 34 -6.05 -2.77 6.76
N VAL A 35 -5.81 -3.98 6.25
CA VAL A 35 -4.57 -4.73 6.49
C VAL A 35 -3.35 -3.97 5.96
N GLY A 36 -3.48 -3.27 4.82
CA GLY A 36 -2.43 -2.44 4.25
C GLY A 36 -2.04 -1.23 5.11
N PHE A 37 -2.88 -0.78 6.06
CA PHE A 37 -2.52 0.31 6.98
C PHE A 37 -1.64 -0.10 8.16
N ILE A 38 -1.38 -1.38 8.32
CA ILE A 38 -0.59 -1.92 9.45
C ILE A 38 0.67 -2.61 8.90
N ASP A 39 1.19 -2.12 7.80
CA ASP A 39 2.41 -2.60 7.18
C ASP A 39 3.67 -1.93 7.77
N PRO A 40 4.85 -2.55 7.64
CA PRO A 40 6.11 -2.01 8.13
C PRO A 40 6.50 -0.64 7.56
N GLY A 41 6.10 -0.32 6.33
CA GLY A 41 6.33 0.98 5.69
C GLY A 41 5.56 2.10 6.39
N ASN A 42 4.27 1.87 6.68
CA ASN A 42 3.45 2.78 7.50
C ASN A 42 4.04 2.97 8.89
N TRP A 43 4.48 1.88 9.53
CA TRP A 43 5.07 1.99 10.87
C TRP A 43 6.29 2.87 10.87
N ALA A 44 7.22 2.68 9.93
CA ALA A 44 8.42 3.51 9.84
C ALA A 44 8.09 4.98 9.60
N SER A 45 7.16 5.26 8.67
CA SER A 45 6.74 6.63 8.33
C SER A 45 6.05 7.32 9.51
N ASN A 46 5.13 6.64 10.20
CA ASN A 46 4.39 7.19 11.34
C ASN A 46 5.30 7.38 12.57
N VAL A 47 6.21 6.44 12.84
CA VAL A 47 7.21 6.59 13.92
C VAL A 47 8.15 7.75 13.62
N ALA A 48 8.61 7.91 12.38
CA ALA A 48 9.42 9.05 11.98
C ALA A 48 8.65 10.37 12.14
N ALA A 49 7.39 10.42 11.70
CA ALA A 49 6.55 11.61 11.83
C ALA A 49 6.36 12.03 13.30
N GLY A 50 5.96 11.09 14.15
CA GLY A 50 5.72 11.35 15.57
C GLY A 50 7.01 11.68 16.33
N SER A 51 8.07 10.89 16.16
CA SER A 51 9.33 11.07 16.90
C SER A 51 10.09 12.33 16.53
N LEU A 52 10.03 12.79 15.28
CA LEU A 52 10.78 13.96 14.81
C LEU A 52 9.96 15.27 14.91
N TYR A 53 8.63 15.21 14.71
CA TYR A 53 7.81 16.41 14.55
C TYR A 53 6.64 16.49 15.54
N GLY A 54 6.53 15.54 16.46
CA GLY A 54 5.44 15.49 17.43
C GLY A 54 4.09 15.31 16.74
N TYR A 55 3.10 16.11 17.12
CA TYR A 55 1.74 16.03 16.57
C TYR A 55 1.55 16.83 15.27
N ARG A 56 2.58 17.56 14.81
CA ARG A 56 2.49 18.52 13.70
C ARG A 56 2.19 17.89 12.33
N LEU A 57 2.43 16.59 12.14
CA LEU A 57 2.21 15.90 10.87
C LEU A 57 0.94 15.03 10.84
N LEU A 58 0.11 15.08 11.88
CA LEU A 58 -1.17 14.34 11.92
C LEU A 58 -2.14 14.73 10.81
N TRP A 59 -2.12 16.00 10.37
CA TRP A 59 -2.92 16.47 9.24
C TRP A 59 -2.64 15.70 7.95
N MET A 60 -1.40 15.18 7.79
CA MET A 60 -1.04 14.42 6.61
C MET A 60 -1.75 13.07 6.56
N VAL A 61 -1.90 12.40 7.71
CA VAL A 61 -2.71 11.16 7.79
C VAL A 61 -4.16 11.44 7.45
N THR A 62 -4.73 12.53 7.98
CA THR A 62 -6.12 12.94 7.67
C THR A 62 -6.29 13.22 6.18
N LEU A 63 -5.42 14.06 5.60
CA LEU A 63 -5.48 14.40 4.19
C LEU A 63 -5.30 13.17 3.29
N SER A 64 -4.29 12.34 3.58
CA SER A 64 -4.01 11.12 2.81
C SER A 64 -5.17 10.14 2.88
N THR A 65 -5.83 10.00 4.04
CA THR A 65 -7.00 9.14 4.20
C THR A 65 -8.19 9.65 3.39
N LEU A 66 -8.46 10.96 3.41
CA LEU A 66 -9.51 11.57 2.57
C LEU A 66 -9.25 11.35 1.09
N MET A 67 -8.00 11.54 0.64
CA MET A 67 -7.60 11.24 -0.74
C MET A 67 -7.84 9.77 -1.07
N LEU A 68 -7.44 8.87 -0.18
CA LEU A 68 -7.54 7.43 -0.41
C LEU A 68 -8.99 6.94 -0.50
N ILE A 69 -9.92 7.49 0.30
CA ILE A 69 -11.36 7.18 0.19
C ILE A 69 -11.84 7.43 -1.25
N VAL A 70 -11.53 8.60 -1.80
CA VAL A 70 -11.92 8.96 -3.16
C VAL A 70 -11.26 8.07 -4.21
N LEU A 71 -9.96 7.81 -4.07
CA LEU A 71 -9.20 7.01 -5.03
C LEU A 71 -9.61 5.54 -5.02
N GLN A 72 -9.81 4.95 -3.84
CA GLN A 72 -10.24 3.55 -3.71
C GLN A 72 -11.66 3.35 -4.27
N HIS A 73 -12.59 4.25 -3.91
CA HIS A 73 -13.94 4.21 -4.46
C HIS A 73 -13.92 4.35 -5.99
N ASN A 74 -13.11 5.25 -6.54
CA ASN A 74 -13.01 5.44 -7.99
C ASN A 74 -12.34 4.23 -8.70
N ALA A 75 -11.37 3.55 -8.05
CA ALA A 75 -10.79 2.30 -8.56
C ALA A 75 -11.83 1.17 -8.60
N ALA A 76 -12.62 1.03 -7.53
CA ALA A 76 -13.71 0.07 -7.46
C ALA A 76 -14.81 0.38 -8.47
N HIS A 77 -15.15 1.67 -8.65
CA HIS A 77 -16.11 2.14 -9.65
C HIS A 77 -15.76 1.63 -11.05
N LEU A 78 -14.49 1.75 -11.47
CA LEU A 78 -14.01 1.18 -12.73
C LEU A 78 -14.29 -0.34 -12.80
N GLY A 79 -13.86 -1.10 -11.78
CA GLY A 79 -14.01 -2.56 -11.74
C GLY A 79 -15.47 -3.02 -11.73
N ILE A 80 -16.34 -2.34 -10.97
CA ILE A 80 -17.78 -2.66 -10.87
C ILE A 80 -18.48 -2.44 -12.22
N VAL A 81 -18.18 -1.32 -12.88
CA VAL A 81 -18.87 -0.90 -14.10
C VAL A 81 -18.37 -1.65 -15.34
N THR A 82 -17.06 -1.81 -15.46
CA THR A 82 -16.43 -2.33 -16.68
C THR A 82 -16.15 -3.83 -16.64
N GLY A 83 -15.99 -4.39 -15.45
CA GLY A 83 -15.48 -5.75 -15.27
C GLY A 83 -14.00 -5.89 -15.66
N LEU A 84 -13.25 -4.77 -15.71
CA LEU A 84 -11.82 -4.71 -15.98
C LEU A 84 -11.09 -4.09 -14.80
N CYS A 85 -9.87 -4.54 -14.52
CA CYS A 85 -8.99 -3.83 -13.61
C CYS A 85 -8.33 -2.61 -14.28
N ILE A 86 -7.67 -1.75 -13.48
CA ILE A 86 -7.02 -0.53 -14.00
C ILE A 86 -5.98 -0.86 -15.07
N SER A 87 -5.17 -1.91 -14.90
CA SER A 87 -4.11 -2.30 -15.83
C SER A 87 -4.64 -2.80 -17.16
N GLU A 88 -5.66 -3.65 -17.17
CA GLU A 88 -6.33 -4.11 -18.39
C GLU A 88 -7.04 -2.95 -19.11
N ALA A 89 -7.77 -2.11 -18.36
CA ALA A 89 -8.44 -0.94 -18.92
C ALA A 89 -7.44 0.04 -19.54
N ALA A 90 -6.29 0.25 -18.89
CA ALA A 90 -5.21 1.08 -19.44
C ALA A 90 -4.67 0.50 -20.76
N THR A 91 -4.40 -0.78 -20.80
CA THR A 91 -3.91 -1.48 -21.99
C THR A 91 -4.90 -1.42 -23.15
N LYS A 92 -6.18 -1.55 -22.84
CA LYS A 92 -7.27 -1.60 -23.83
C LYS A 92 -7.65 -0.22 -24.39
N PHE A 93 -7.66 0.84 -23.55
CA PHE A 93 -8.27 2.12 -23.91
C PHE A 93 -7.29 3.29 -24.01
N MET A 94 -6.06 3.15 -23.50
CA MET A 94 -5.06 4.22 -23.56
C MET A 94 -4.08 4.01 -24.73
N ARG A 95 -3.32 5.07 -25.06
CA ARG A 95 -2.23 4.97 -26.05
C ARG A 95 -1.16 4.01 -25.52
N PRO A 96 -0.66 3.06 -26.33
CA PRO A 96 0.25 2.00 -25.86
C PRO A 96 1.51 2.49 -25.14
N TRP A 97 2.12 3.58 -25.62
CA TRP A 97 3.31 4.14 -24.98
C TRP A 97 3.02 4.68 -23.58
N PHE A 98 1.88 5.39 -23.42
CA PHE A 98 1.45 5.96 -22.14
C PHE A 98 1.08 4.85 -21.13
N ALA A 99 0.27 3.87 -21.57
CA ALA A 99 -0.07 2.72 -20.74
C ALA A 99 1.19 1.99 -20.25
N ARG A 100 2.13 1.68 -21.14
CA ARG A 100 3.39 0.99 -20.78
C ARG A 100 4.23 1.79 -19.78
N LEU A 101 4.33 3.12 -19.96
CA LEU A 101 5.09 3.99 -19.06
C LEU A 101 4.47 4.00 -17.66
N VAL A 102 3.14 4.23 -17.57
CA VAL A 102 2.46 4.30 -16.27
C VAL A 102 2.43 2.94 -15.59
N LEU A 103 2.10 1.86 -16.30
CA LEU A 103 2.09 0.51 -15.73
C LEU A 103 3.49 0.04 -15.35
N GLY A 104 4.52 0.37 -16.13
CA GLY A 104 5.92 0.10 -15.78
C GLY A 104 6.34 0.84 -14.50
N SER A 105 5.94 2.11 -14.35
CA SER A 105 6.18 2.86 -13.10
C SER A 105 5.41 2.27 -11.91
N ALA A 106 4.21 1.73 -12.14
CA ALA A 106 3.43 1.05 -11.11
C ALA A 106 4.07 -0.28 -10.67
N VAL A 107 4.70 -1.03 -11.59
CA VAL A 107 5.53 -2.20 -11.23
C VAL A 107 6.72 -1.78 -10.37
N ALA A 108 7.38 -0.67 -10.69
CA ALA A 108 8.44 -0.12 -9.85
C ALA A 108 7.95 0.27 -8.45
N ALA A 109 6.73 0.80 -8.34
CA ALA A 109 6.08 1.03 -7.05
C ALA A 109 5.79 -0.28 -6.30
N CYS A 110 5.35 -1.35 -6.97
CA CYS A 110 5.21 -2.68 -6.36
C CYS A 110 6.54 -3.21 -5.81
N ILE A 111 7.64 -3.02 -6.53
CA ILE A 111 8.98 -3.38 -6.05
C ILE A 111 9.33 -2.56 -4.82
N SER A 112 9.03 -1.27 -4.81
CA SER A 112 9.34 -0.37 -3.70
C SER A 112 8.55 -0.73 -2.44
N THR A 113 7.27 -1.06 -2.56
CA THR A 113 6.49 -1.51 -1.41
C THR A 113 6.96 -2.88 -0.93
N ALA A 114 7.15 -3.85 -1.83
CA ALA A 114 7.64 -5.19 -1.47
C ALA A 114 8.99 -5.13 -0.72
N LEU A 115 9.85 -4.16 -1.07
CA LEU A 115 11.09 -3.90 -0.35
C LEU A 115 10.82 -3.55 1.14
N ALA A 116 9.88 -2.62 1.39
CA ALA A 116 9.51 -2.25 2.76
C ALA A 116 8.96 -3.45 3.53
N GLU A 117 8.11 -4.23 2.89
CA GLU A 117 7.43 -5.36 3.50
C GLU A 117 8.40 -6.50 3.85
N ILE A 118 9.26 -6.88 2.90
CA ILE A 118 10.31 -7.89 3.10
C ILE A 118 11.28 -7.44 4.19
N MET A 119 11.68 -6.18 4.17
CA MET A 119 12.58 -5.60 5.17
C MET A 119 11.95 -5.57 6.55
N GLY A 120 10.67 -5.18 6.67
CA GLY A 120 9.93 -5.19 7.92
C GLY A 120 9.78 -6.59 8.49
N ALA A 121 9.41 -7.58 7.68
CA ALA A 121 9.36 -8.98 8.11
C ALA A 121 10.73 -9.51 8.54
N ALA A 122 11.82 -9.11 7.85
CA ALA A 122 13.19 -9.47 8.23
C ALA A 122 13.59 -8.83 9.57
N ILE A 123 13.17 -7.58 9.84
CA ILE A 123 13.33 -6.93 11.16
C ILE A 123 12.56 -7.72 12.23
N GLY A 124 11.32 -8.16 11.92
CA GLY A 124 10.55 -9.02 12.82
C GLY A 124 11.27 -10.31 13.16
N LEU A 125 11.85 -11.01 12.16
CA LEU A 125 12.68 -12.21 12.38
C LEU A 125 13.95 -11.90 13.21
N ASN A 126 14.55 -10.75 12.99
CA ASN A 126 15.71 -10.33 13.77
C ASN A 126 15.34 -10.08 15.25
N LEU A 127 14.22 -9.42 15.52
CA LEU A 127 13.75 -9.18 16.90
C LEU A 127 13.41 -10.48 17.63
N LEU A 128 12.76 -11.42 16.95
CA LEU A 128 12.31 -12.70 17.54
C LEU A 128 13.44 -13.71 17.69
N PHE A 129 14.25 -13.88 16.65
CA PHE A 129 15.19 -15.01 16.53
C PHE A 129 16.64 -14.57 16.38
N LYS A 130 16.93 -13.26 16.42
CA LYS A 130 18.28 -12.69 16.20
C LYS A 130 18.90 -13.05 14.84
N LEU A 131 18.07 -13.37 13.83
CA LEU A 131 18.54 -13.68 12.49
C LEU A 131 19.09 -12.43 11.81
N PRO A 132 20.23 -12.52 11.10
CA PRO A 132 20.73 -11.41 10.28
C PRO A 132 19.68 -10.95 9.25
N LEU A 133 19.51 -9.65 9.08
CA LEU A 133 18.47 -9.07 8.21
C LEU A 133 18.51 -9.61 6.78
N ARG A 134 19.69 -9.81 6.20
CA ARG A 134 19.86 -10.37 4.86
C ARG A 134 19.31 -11.80 4.75
N ILE A 135 19.57 -12.64 5.75
CA ILE A 135 19.06 -14.01 5.80
C ILE A 135 17.53 -13.97 5.97
N GLY A 136 17.03 -13.12 6.88
CA GLY A 136 15.60 -12.90 7.08
C GLY A 136 14.90 -12.49 5.79
N ALA A 137 15.47 -11.54 5.05
CA ALA A 137 14.91 -11.08 3.77
C ALA A 137 14.83 -12.21 2.71
N ILE A 138 15.86 -13.03 2.60
CA ILE A 138 15.87 -14.19 1.69
C ILE A 138 14.78 -15.19 2.08
N LEU A 139 14.68 -15.53 3.37
CA LEU A 139 13.67 -16.47 3.86
C LEU A 139 12.24 -15.98 3.63
N VAL A 140 11.99 -14.69 3.94
CA VAL A 140 10.69 -14.05 3.71
C VAL A 140 10.33 -14.06 2.23
N SER A 141 11.26 -13.63 1.36
CA SER A 141 11.03 -13.60 -0.08
C SER A 141 10.72 -14.99 -0.65
N ALA A 142 11.49 -15.99 -0.23
CA ALA A 142 11.25 -17.39 -0.65
C ALA A 142 9.90 -17.90 -0.16
N ALA A 143 9.52 -17.64 1.09
CA ALA A 143 8.23 -18.01 1.65
C ALA A 143 7.07 -17.35 0.91
N VAL A 144 7.16 -16.04 0.62
CA VAL A 144 6.11 -15.29 -0.09
C VAL A 144 5.96 -15.77 -1.53
N ILE A 145 7.06 -15.99 -2.25
CA ILE A 145 7.02 -16.54 -3.61
C ILE A 145 6.35 -17.92 -3.58
N TRP A 146 6.74 -18.80 -2.65
CA TRP A 146 6.15 -20.13 -2.51
C TRP A 146 4.65 -20.04 -2.21
N LEU A 147 4.23 -19.16 -1.29
CA LEU A 147 2.82 -18.94 -0.94
C LEU A 147 1.99 -18.51 -2.14
N LEU A 148 2.49 -17.56 -2.95
CA LEU A 148 1.81 -17.07 -4.13
C LEU A 148 1.70 -18.10 -5.24
N LEU A 149 2.79 -18.82 -5.52
CA LEU A 149 2.82 -19.79 -6.60
C LEU A 149 2.11 -21.12 -6.24
N SER A 150 2.03 -21.47 -4.94
CA SER A 150 1.36 -22.70 -4.47
C SER A 150 -0.11 -22.51 -4.11
N ASN A 151 -0.66 -21.28 -4.26
CA ASN A 151 -2.01 -20.93 -3.79
C ASN A 151 -2.24 -21.20 -2.28
N GLY A 152 -1.15 -21.22 -1.50
CA GLY A 152 -1.15 -21.58 -0.07
C GLY A 152 -1.61 -20.49 0.88
N TYR A 153 -1.80 -19.26 0.40
CA TYR A 153 -2.12 -18.08 1.20
C TYR A 153 -3.37 -18.23 2.08
N ARG A 154 -4.40 -18.93 1.60
CA ARG A 154 -5.66 -19.16 2.33
C ARG A 154 -5.50 -19.69 3.75
N ARG A 155 -4.47 -20.51 3.98
CA ARG A 155 -4.27 -21.16 5.29
C ARG A 155 -3.72 -20.21 6.34
N ILE A 156 -2.92 -19.23 5.90
CA ILE A 156 -2.19 -18.29 6.80
C ILE A 156 -2.97 -17.00 6.99
N GLU A 157 -3.85 -16.65 6.07
CA GLU A 157 -4.60 -15.39 6.04
C GLU A 157 -5.33 -15.07 7.37
N LYS A 158 -6.05 -16.04 7.92
CA LYS A 158 -6.76 -15.86 9.21
C LYS A 158 -5.80 -15.52 10.35
N LEU A 159 -4.63 -16.16 10.37
CA LEU A 159 -3.59 -15.91 11.35
C LEU A 159 -3.01 -14.49 11.19
N ILE A 160 -2.73 -14.10 9.96
CA ILE A 160 -2.26 -12.76 9.63
C ILE A 160 -3.27 -11.69 10.08
N ILE A 161 -4.54 -11.85 9.72
CA ILE A 161 -5.63 -10.95 10.13
C ILE A 161 -5.69 -10.84 11.65
N ALA A 162 -5.60 -11.97 12.38
CA ALA A 162 -5.64 -11.95 13.84
C ALA A 162 -4.45 -11.17 14.43
N PHE A 163 -3.22 -11.38 13.95
CA PHE A 163 -2.05 -10.65 14.44
C PHE A 163 -2.10 -9.15 14.09
N VAL A 164 -2.46 -8.82 12.86
CA VAL A 164 -2.58 -7.43 12.40
C VAL A 164 -3.67 -6.69 13.17
N SER A 165 -4.82 -7.34 13.42
CA SER A 165 -5.89 -6.77 14.25
C SER A 165 -5.44 -6.59 15.70
N LEU A 166 -4.75 -7.57 16.26
CA LEU A 166 -4.24 -7.50 17.63
C LEU A 166 -3.31 -6.30 17.84
N ILE A 167 -2.35 -6.09 16.92
CA ILE A 167 -1.42 -4.97 17.04
C ILE A 167 -2.10 -3.62 16.83
N GLY A 168 -3.04 -3.53 15.86
CA GLY A 168 -3.82 -2.31 15.66
C GLY A 168 -4.63 -1.93 16.90
N LEU A 169 -5.30 -2.91 17.51
CA LEU A 169 -6.02 -2.73 18.78
C LEU A 169 -5.08 -2.38 19.94
N SER A 170 -3.86 -2.96 19.96
CA SER A 170 -2.86 -2.63 20.99
C SER A 170 -2.45 -1.17 20.90
N PHE A 171 -2.19 -0.63 19.72
CA PHE A 171 -1.90 0.80 19.56
C PHE A 171 -3.04 1.71 20.01
N LEU A 172 -4.29 1.35 19.69
CA LEU A 172 -5.46 2.11 20.15
C LEU A 172 -5.62 2.04 21.69
N TYR A 173 -5.35 0.89 22.28
CA TYR A 173 -5.42 0.73 23.73
C TYR A 173 -4.31 1.50 24.45
N GLU A 174 -3.08 1.51 23.92
CA GLU A 174 -1.95 2.27 24.46
C GLU A 174 -2.25 3.78 24.59
N LEU A 175 -3.08 4.34 23.69
CA LEU A 175 -3.53 5.74 23.83
C LEU A 175 -4.22 6.03 25.15
N SER A 176 -4.88 5.02 25.77
CA SER A 176 -5.53 5.17 27.07
C SER A 176 -4.55 5.16 28.25
N LEU A 177 -3.34 4.63 28.06
CA LEU A 177 -2.32 4.50 29.10
C LEU A 177 -1.33 5.68 29.14
N VAL A 178 -1.27 6.45 28.06
CA VAL A 178 -0.33 7.56 27.92
C VAL A 178 -1.06 8.90 28.10
N ARG A 179 -0.41 9.85 28.76
CA ARG A 179 -0.94 11.22 28.87
C ARG A 179 -0.79 11.95 27.57
N ILE A 180 -1.89 12.19 26.87
CA ILE A 180 -1.94 12.79 25.56
C ILE A 180 -2.52 14.21 25.65
N PRO A 181 -1.86 15.23 25.09
CA PRO A 181 -2.41 16.58 25.01
C PRO A 181 -3.42 16.65 23.86
N TRP A 182 -4.65 16.19 24.08
CA TRP A 182 -5.69 16.07 23.06
C TRP A 182 -5.99 17.36 22.30
N ALA A 183 -5.78 18.51 22.92
CA ALA A 183 -5.94 19.81 22.25
C ALA A 183 -4.90 20.01 21.13
N GLU A 184 -3.64 19.63 21.37
CA GLU A 184 -2.58 19.68 20.37
C GLU A 184 -2.80 18.65 19.25
N VAL A 185 -3.24 17.45 19.62
CA VAL A 185 -3.58 16.37 18.70
C VAL A 185 -4.72 16.82 17.78
N ALA A 186 -5.80 17.37 18.34
CA ALA A 186 -6.94 17.85 17.56
C ALA A 186 -6.52 18.95 16.57
N THR A 187 -5.69 19.90 17.01
CA THR A 187 -5.11 20.94 16.15
C THR A 187 -4.24 20.28 15.07
N GLY A 188 -3.42 19.30 15.43
CA GLY A 188 -2.55 18.57 14.52
C GLY A 188 -3.28 17.83 13.40
N TRP A 189 -4.49 17.33 13.62
CA TRP A 189 -5.29 16.66 12.58
C TRP A 189 -5.84 17.61 11.51
N VAL A 190 -6.12 18.88 11.87
CA VAL A 190 -6.82 19.81 10.96
C VAL A 190 -5.95 20.96 10.48
N THR A 191 -4.81 21.23 11.10
CA THR A 191 -3.94 22.35 10.74
C THR A 191 -2.72 21.89 9.97
N PRO A 192 -2.64 22.15 8.65
CA PRO A 192 -1.45 21.83 7.86
C PRO A 192 -0.23 22.58 8.38
N ALA A 193 0.85 21.86 8.61
CA ALA A 193 2.14 22.42 9.00
C ALA A 193 3.27 21.70 8.24
N ILE A 194 4.23 22.48 7.75
CA ILE A 194 5.41 21.95 7.05
C ILE A 194 6.66 22.42 7.82
N PRO A 195 7.00 21.76 8.93
CA PRO A 195 8.23 22.07 9.66
C PRO A 195 9.48 21.95 8.79
N LEU A 196 10.53 22.66 9.14
CA LEU A 196 11.80 22.57 8.41
C LEU A 196 12.31 21.12 8.38
N GLY A 197 12.66 20.63 7.18
CA GLY A 197 13.14 19.26 6.97
C GLY A 197 12.07 18.18 7.02
N SER A 198 10.77 18.52 7.14
CA SER A 198 9.69 17.51 7.25
C SER A 198 9.21 16.94 5.92
N ILE A 199 9.57 17.55 4.78
CA ILE A 199 9.04 17.17 3.47
C ILE A 199 9.28 15.67 3.15
N PRO A 200 10.46 15.07 3.37
CA PRO A 200 10.65 13.64 3.13
C PRO A 200 9.73 12.77 3.97
N VAL A 201 9.49 13.14 5.23
CA VAL A 201 8.59 12.38 6.13
C VAL A 201 7.12 12.59 5.73
N ILE A 202 6.72 13.80 5.34
CA ILE A 202 5.39 14.08 4.79
C ILE A 202 5.13 13.19 3.56
N MET A 203 6.10 13.12 2.64
CA MET A 203 5.98 12.28 1.43
C MET A 203 5.97 10.80 1.76
N SER A 204 6.74 10.38 2.77
CA SER A 204 6.73 9.00 3.26
C SER A 204 5.36 8.62 3.85
N VAL A 205 4.77 9.47 4.69
CA VAL A 205 3.42 9.25 5.24
C VAL A 205 2.36 9.21 4.13
N LEU A 206 2.45 10.13 3.15
CA LEU A 206 1.55 10.12 1.99
C LEU A 206 1.64 8.81 1.22
N GLY A 207 2.85 8.38 0.85
CA GLY A 207 3.07 7.15 0.09
C GLY A 207 2.66 5.90 0.85
N ALA A 208 2.87 5.90 2.18
CA ALA A 208 2.48 4.83 3.07
C ALA A 208 0.95 4.68 3.21
N VAL A 209 0.21 5.79 3.26
CA VAL A 209 -1.26 5.76 3.34
C VAL A 209 -1.88 5.55 1.97
N VAL A 210 -1.45 6.30 0.93
CA VAL A 210 -2.03 6.21 -0.42
C VAL A 210 -1.13 5.37 -1.32
N MET A 211 -1.20 4.07 -1.16
CA MET A 211 -0.39 3.11 -1.90
C MET A 211 -0.90 2.92 -3.34
N PRO A 212 -0.17 3.36 -4.38
CA PRO A 212 -0.63 3.22 -5.76
C PRO A 212 -0.95 1.78 -6.16
N HIS A 213 -0.11 0.82 -5.76
CA HIS A 213 -0.28 -0.59 -6.08
C HIS A 213 -1.57 -1.19 -5.50
N ASN A 214 -2.04 -0.69 -4.35
CA ASN A 214 -3.30 -1.12 -3.75
C ASN A 214 -4.52 -0.67 -4.57
N LEU A 215 -4.44 0.45 -5.31
CA LEU A 215 -5.50 0.86 -6.24
C LEU A 215 -5.66 -0.14 -7.39
N PHE A 216 -4.53 -0.62 -7.94
CA PHE A 216 -4.54 -1.66 -8.96
C PHE A 216 -5.11 -2.96 -8.41
N LEU A 217 -4.60 -3.44 -7.26
CA LEU A 217 -5.06 -4.68 -6.64
C LEU A 217 -6.55 -4.61 -6.27
N HIS A 218 -7.02 -3.47 -5.74
CA HIS A 218 -8.43 -3.27 -5.39
C HIS A 218 -9.33 -3.41 -6.63
N SER A 219 -8.97 -2.76 -7.75
CA SER A 219 -9.71 -2.89 -9.00
C SER A 219 -9.74 -4.33 -9.53
N GLU A 220 -8.65 -5.10 -9.38
CA GLU A 220 -8.55 -6.51 -9.74
C GLU A 220 -9.48 -7.39 -8.90
N ILE A 221 -9.51 -7.17 -7.58
CA ILE A 221 -10.40 -7.90 -6.67
C ILE A 221 -11.87 -7.65 -7.02
N ILE A 222 -12.22 -6.40 -7.30
CA ILE A 222 -13.58 -6.04 -7.72
C ILE A 222 -13.92 -6.67 -9.06
N GLN A 223 -13.01 -6.63 -10.04
CA GLN A 223 -13.17 -7.26 -11.35
C GLN A 223 -13.52 -8.74 -11.21
N SER A 224 -12.85 -9.46 -10.30
CA SER A 224 -13.08 -10.92 -10.12
C SER A 224 -14.53 -11.28 -9.77
N ARG A 225 -15.33 -10.32 -9.29
CA ARG A 225 -16.74 -10.50 -8.94
C ARG A 225 -17.69 -10.39 -10.14
N GLN A 226 -17.21 -9.91 -11.29
CA GLN A 226 -17.96 -9.75 -12.55
C GLN A 226 -19.34 -9.09 -12.35
N LEU A 227 -19.36 -7.97 -11.58
CA LEU A 227 -20.59 -7.28 -11.20
C LEU A 227 -21.27 -6.60 -12.39
N ASN A 228 -20.49 -6.19 -13.40
CA ASN A 228 -20.95 -5.60 -14.66
C ASN A 228 -21.95 -6.48 -15.43
N GLN A 229 -21.90 -7.80 -15.24
CA GLN A 229 -22.79 -8.75 -15.91
C GLN A 229 -24.14 -8.95 -15.21
N LYS A 230 -24.34 -8.38 -14.00
CA LYS A 230 -25.49 -8.65 -13.14
C LYS A 230 -26.64 -7.63 -13.29
N GLY A 231 -26.52 -6.67 -14.20
CA GLY A 231 -27.55 -5.64 -14.47
C GLY A 231 -27.33 -4.32 -13.72
N ALA A 232 -28.03 -3.27 -14.17
CA ALA A 232 -27.84 -1.90 -13.70
C ALA A 232 -28.15 -1.71 -12.21
N ASP A 233 -29.23 -2.34 -11.71
CA ASP A 233 -29.64 -2.23 -10.31
C ASP A 233 -28.58 -2.82 -9.36
N VAL A 234 -27.93 -3.90 -9.77
CA VAL A 234 -26.85 -4.51 -9.00
C VAL A 234 -25.62 -3.60 -9.00
N ILE A 235 -25.28 -3.00 -10.14
CA ILE A 235 -24.15 -2.05 -10.24
C ILE A 235 -24.37 -0.88 -9.28
N GLU A 236 -25.52 -0.21 -9.34
CA GLU A 236 -25.84 0.94 -8.50
C GLU A 236 -25.83 0.60 -6.99
N LYS A 237 -26.40 -0.56 -6.65
CA LYS A 237 -26.38 -1.07 -5.27
C LYS A 237 -24.94 -1.34 -4.79
N GLN A 238 -24.13 -1.96 -5.62
CA GLN A 238 -22.73 -2.29 -5.27
C GLN A 238 -21.85 -1.06 -5.14
N LEU A 239 -22.03 -0.03 -5.96
CA LEU A 239 -21.33 1.24 -5.83
C LEU A 239 -21.56 1.90 -4.46
N ARG A 240 -22.83 1.87 -3.96
CA ARG A 240 -23.14 2.40 -2.62
C ARG A 240 -22.53 1.56 -1.51
N PHE A 241 -22.64 0.24 -1.58
CA PHE A 241 -22.08 -0.64 -0.55
C PHE A 241 -20.56 -0.56 -0.48
N GLU A 242 -19.89 -0.49 -1.63
CA GLU A 242 -18.45 -0.38 -1.71
C GLU A 242 -17.98 0.95 -1.12
N PHE A 243 -18.68 2.05 -1.38
CA PHE A 243 -18.35 3.35 -0.77
C PHE A 243 -18.40 3.29 0.77
N VAL A 244 -19.46 2.68 1.33
CA VAL A 244 -19.60 2.53 2.80
C VAL A 244 -18.53 1.60 3.37
N ASP A 245 -18.20 0.52 2.69
CA ASP A 245 -17.13 -0.42 3.09
C ASP A 245 -15.78 0.27 3.08
N THR A 246 -15.47 1.00 2.01
CA THR A 246 -14.24 1.81 1.89
C THR A 246 -14.18 2.87 2.99
N LEU A 247 -15.25 3.63 3.21
CA LEU A 247 -15.27 4.68 4.23
C LEU A 247 -14.99 4.12 5.64
N ASN A 248 -15.68 3.05 6.03
CA ASN A 248 -15.48 2.42 7.34
C ASN A 248 -14.04 1.91 7.51
N SER A 249 -13.52 1.25 6.50
CA SER A 249 -12.16 0.72 6.50
C SER A 249 -11.11 1.82 6.60
N MET A 250 -11.30 2.92 5.86
CA MET A 250 -10.38 4.06 5.89
C MET A 250 -10.42 4.81 7.23
N VAL A 251 -11.58 4.92 7.88
CA VAL A 251 -11.68 5.52 9.23
C VAL A 251 -10.90 4.69 10.25
N ILE A 252 -10.99 3.36 10.20
CA ILE A 252 -10.19 2.48 11.05
C ILE A 252 -8.70 2.67 10.77
N GLY A 253 -8.30 2.68 9.50
CA GLY A 253 -6.92 2.91 9.10
C GLY A 253 -6.39 4.27 9.55
N TRP A 254 -7.19 5.33 9.44
CA TRP A 254 -6.88 6.67 9.95
C TRP A 254 -6.64 6.66 11.46
N ALA A 255 -7.49 5.98 12.23
CA ALA A 255 -7.34 5.87 13.67
C ALA A 255 -6.06 5.14 14.06
N ILE A 256 -5.73 4.03 13.39
CA ILE A 256 -4.51 3.25 13.63
C ILE A 256 -3.25 4.06 13.29
N ASN A 257 -3.19 4.68 12.10
CA ASN A 257 -2.04 5.50 11.71
C ASN A 257 -1.87 6.72 12.63
N SER A 258 -2.96 7.39 12.99
CA SER A 258 -2.94 8.49 13.96
C SER A 258 -2.42 8.02 15.32
N SER A 259 -2.87 6.85 15.81
CA SER A 259 -2.40 6.32 17.10
C SER A 259 -0.90 6.07 17.11
N MET A 260 -0.33 5.56 16.01
CA MET A 260 1.12 5.36 15.89
C MET A 260 1.91 6.68 15.97
N ILE A 261 1.46 7.73 15.26
CA ILE A 261 2.11 9.06 15.33
C ILE A 261 2.01 9.63 16.74
N ILE A 262 0.81 9.54 17.36
CA ILE A 262 0.57 10.08 18.70
C ILE A 262 1.44 9.37 19.74
N LEU A 263 1.50 8.04 19.70
CA LEU A 263 2.33 7.25 20.61
C LEU A 263 3.82 7.49 20.38
N ALA A 264 4.26 7.58 19.12
CA ALA A 264 5.64 7.92 18.80
C ALA A 264 6.03 9.32 19.31
N ALA A 265 5.12 10.29 19.18
CA ALA A 265 5.32 11.62 19.73
C ALA A 265 5.41 11.61 21.27
N ALA A 266 4.51 10.93 21.94
CA ALA A 266 4.49 10.84 23.40
C ALA A 266 5.70 10.08 23.97
N THR A 267 6.21 9.08 23.23
CA THR A 267 7.34 8.24 23.67
C THR A 267 8.69 8.85 23.33
N PHE A 268 8.87 9.31 22.09
CA PHE A 268 10.19 9.70 21.57
C PHE A 268 10.39 11.21 21.45
N PHE A 269 9.39 11.96 20.96
CA PHE A 269 9.52 13.40 20.80
C PHE A 269 9.63 14.14 22.14
N VAL A 270 8.79 13.76 23.09
CA VAL A 270 8.81 14.34 24.45
C VAL A 270 10.12 14.01 25.17
N SER A 271 10.65 12.79 25.00
CA SER A 271 11.91 12.36 25.60
C SER A 271 13.15 12.80 24.80
N ARG A 272 12.96 13.48 23.63
CA ARG A 272 14.02 13.87 22.68
C ARG A 272 14.91 12.71 22.25
N THR A 273 14.34 11.51 22.13
CA THR A 273 15.05 10.30 21.72
C THR A 273 14.98 10.16 20.21
N ALA A 274 16.14 10.13 19.55
CA ALA A 274 16.17 9.90 18.11
C ALA A 274 15.88 8.43 17.78
N VAL A 275 14.89 8.19 16.91
CA VAL A 275 14.61 6.86 16.40
C VAL A 275 15.43 6.62 15.13
N THR A 276 16.35 5.66 15.19
CA THR A 276 17.24 5.28 14.08
C THR A 276 16.94 3.90 13.51
N GLU A 277 16.16 3.10 14.23
CA GLU A 277 15.78 1.73 13.87
C GLU A 277 14.30 1.47 14.20
N LEU A 278 13.61 0.76 13.30
CA LEU A 278 12.19 0.43 13.51
C LEU A 278 11.98 -0.44 14.76
N GLY A 279 12.92 -1.28 15.11
CA GLY A 279 12.87 -2.10 16.33
C GLY A 279 12.72 -1.30 17.63
N GLN A 280 13.17 -0.04 17.65
CA GLN A 280 13.00 0.84 18.83
C GLN A 280 11.53 1.20 19.08
N ALA A 281 10.66 1.12 18.05
CA ALA A 281 9.23 1.40 18.17
C ALA A 281 8.50 0.44 19.14
N GLN A 282 9.10 -0.72 19.47
CA GLN A 282 8.59 -1.60 20.52
C GLN A 282 8.40 -0.87 21.88
N ALA A 283 9.20 0.20 22.12
CA ALA A 283 9.09 0.99 23.34
C ALA A 283 7.72 1.66 23.50
N MET A 284 7.00 1.91 22.40
CA MET A 284 5.62 2.43 22.44
C MET A 284 4.63 1.45 23.09
N LEU A 285 4.92 0.16 23.06
CA LEU A 285 4.08 -0.90 23.63
C LEU A 285 4.54 -1.33 25.03
N GLN A 286 5.65 -0.80 25.56
CA GLN A 286 6.16 -1.18 26.88
C GLN A 286 5.22 -0.84 28.04
N PRO A 287 4.47 0.28 28.05
CA PRO A 287 3.55 0.59 29.12
C PRO A 287 2.49 -0.49 29.33
N MET A 288 1.99 -1.08 28.24
CA MET A 288 1.00 -2.16 28.28
C MET A 288 1.63 -3.54 28.44
N LEU A 289 2.64 -3.85 27.65
CA LEU A 289 3.13 -5.22 27.44
C LEU A 289 4.42 -5.52 28.21
N GLY A 290 5.06 -4.52 28.83
CA GLY A 290 6.31 -4.69 29.56
C GLY A 290 7.37 -5.43 28.71
N ARG A 291 7.93 -6.52 29.27
CA ARG A 291 8.96 -7.34 28.60
C ARG A 291 8.46 -8.08 27.34
N ALA A 292 7.14 -8.28 27.21
CA ALA A 292 6.55 -8.94 26.04
C ALA A 292 6.47 -8.00 24.81
N ALA A 293 6.65 -6.69 24.98
CA ALA A 293 6.54 -5.70 23.90
C ALA A 293 7.41 -6.05 22.67
N ALA A 294 8.64 -6.49 22.88
CA ALA A 294 9.55 -6.88 21.80
C ALA A 294 9.05 -8.10 21.01
N ILE A 295 8.49 -9.08 21.70
CA ILE A 295 7.99 -10.32 21.07
C ILE A 295 6.72 -10.01 20.28
N VAL A 296 5.78 -9.26 20.87
CA VAL A 296 4.52 -8.89 20.21
C VAL A 296 4.81 -8.00 19.00
N PHE A 297 5.67 -6.99 19.15
CA PHE A 297 6.06 -6.10 18.07
C PHE A 297 6.78 -6.82 16.93
N GLY A 298 7.76 -7.69 17.26
CA GLY A 298 8.48 -8.49 16.28
C GLY A 298 7.59 -9.48 15.55
N GLY A 299 6.66 -10.14 16.25
CA GLY A 299 5.66 -11.04 15.67
C GLY A 299 4.70 -10.29 14.73
N ALA A 300 4.25 -9.11 15.14
CA ALA A 300 3.37 -8.28 14.34
C ALA A 300 4.07 -7.75 13.07
N LEU A 301 5.33 -7.29 13.17
CA LEU A 301 6.14 -6.91 12.02
C LEU A 301 6.33 -8.06 11.03
N LEU A 302 6.61 -9.26 11.53
CA LEU A 302 6.78 -10.44 10.70
C LEU A 302 5.48 -10.76 9.95
N MET A 303 4.35 -10.82 10.67
CA MET A 303 3.05 -11.15 10.07
C MET A 303 2.55 -10.07 9.12
N ALA A 304 2.68 -8.79 9.50
CA ALA A 304 2.34 -7.66 8.65
C ALA A 304 3.18 -7.66 7.37
N GLY A 305 4.51 -7.77 7.50
CA GLY A 305 5.41 -7.78 6.35
C GLY A 305 5.19 -9.00 5.43
N LEU A 306 4.91 -10.20 5.97
CA LEU A 306 4.54 -11.36 5.16
C LEU A 306 3.23 -11.12 4.39
N SER A 307 2.19 -10.61 5.07
CA SER A 307 0.90 -10.31 4.44
C SER A 307 1.04 -9.30 3.32
N SER A 308 1.67 -8.17 3.63
CA SER A 308 1.80 -7.06 2.68
C SER A 308 2.78 -7.40 1.54
N SER A 309 3.79 -8.24 1.76
CA SER A 309 4.62 -8.78 0.67
C SER A 309 3.80 -9.62 -0.31
N VAL A 310 2.83 -10.40 0.18
CA VAL A 310 1.91 -11.16 -0.68
C VAL A 310 1.06 -10.22 -1.51
N THR A 311 0.44 -9.19 -0.90
CA THR A 311 -0.40 -8.21 -1.65
C THR A 311 0.42 -7.42 -2.66
N ALA A 312 1.67 -7.03 -2.33
CA ALA A 312 2.59 -6.38 -3.26
C ALA A 312 2.94 -7.28 -4.46
N GLY A 313 3.22 -8.56 -4.21
CA GLY A 313 3.46 -9.55 -5.25
C GLY A 313 2.24 -9.79 -6.14
N MET A 314 1.04 -9.85 -5.54
CA MET A 314 -0.22 -9.96 -6.28
C MET A 314 -0.47 -8.72 -7.15
N ALA A 315 -0.25 -7.52 -6.62
CA ALA A 315 -0.39 -6.27 -7.38
C ALA A 315 0.55 -6.22 -8.58
N GLY A 316 1.84 -6.58 -8.37
CA GLY A 316 2.80 -6.67 -9.46
C GLY A 316 2.42 -7.72 -10.51
N GLY A 317 1.91 -8.87 -10.07
CA GLY A 317 1.36 -9.92 -10.94
C GLY A 317 0.17 -9.42 -11.77
N SER A 318 -0.79 -8.76 -11.13
CA SER A 318 -1.98 -8.17 -11.78
C SER A 318 -1.59 -7.10 -12.81
N ILE A 319 -0.65 -6.21 -12.47
CA ILE A 319 -0.23 -5.14 -13.39
C ILE A 319 0.44 -5.73 -14.63
N VAL A 320 1.35 -6.72 -14.47
CA VAL A 320 2.04 -7.33 -15.61
C VAL A 320 1.09 -8.18 -16.45
N ALA A 321 0.16 -8.93 -15.86
CA ALA A 321 -0.90 -9.63 -16.57
C ALA A 321 -1.76 -8.64 -17.37
N GLY A 322 -2.22 -7.55 -16.73
CA GLY A 322 -3.01 -6.51 -17.38
C GLY A 322 -2.29 -5.77 -18.49
N MET A 323 -0.95 -5.66 -18.48
CA MET A 323 -0.16 -5.17 -19.63
C MET A 323 -0.28 -6.08 -20.86
N SER A 324 -0.64 -7.34 -20.66
CA SER A 324 -0.95 -8.30 -21.72
C SER A 324 -2.45 -8.40 -22.02
N GLY A 325 -3.29 -7.63 -21.32
CA GLY A 325 -4.75 -7.66 -21.43
C GLY A 325 -5.38 -8.87 -20.76
N GLU A 326 -4.74 -9.42 -19.73
CA GLU A 326 -5.14 -10.62 -19.02
C GLU A 326 -5.44 -10.33 -17.55
N PRO A 327 -6.44 -10.99 -16.93
CA PRO A 327 -6.68 -10.90 -15.50
C PRO A 327 -5.60 -11.64 -14.71
N TYR A 328 -5.52 -11.36 -13.41
CA TYR A 328 -4.62 -12.05 -12.50
C TYR A 328 -4.97 -13.55 -12.39
N ASP A 329 -4.04 -14.40 -12.75
CA ASP A 329 -4.10 -15.86 -12.55
C ASP A 329 -2.70 -16.40 -12.16
N PRO A 330 -2.50 -16.93 -10.94
CA PRO A 330 -1.19 -17.47 -10.52
C PRO A 330 -0.68 -18.64 -11.35
N SER A 331 -1.54 -19.28 -12.14
CA SER A 331 -1.13 -20.35 -13.08
C SER A 331 -0.62 -19.78 -14.40
N ASP A 332 -0.89 -18.52 -14.71
CA ASP A 332 -0.43 -17.84 -15.92
C ASP A 332 1.00 -17.32 -15.79
N ASN A 333 1.73 -17.33 -16.93
CA ASN A 333 3.13 -16.93 -16.98
C ASN A 333 3.35 -15.43 -16.84
N HIS A 334 2.42 -14.57 -17.33
CA HIS A 334 2.54 -13.11 -17.18
C HIS A 334 2.36 -12.72 -15.72
N THR A 335 1.37 -13.29 -15.04
CA THR A 335 1.16 -13.10 -13.60
C THR A 335 2.40 -13.54 -12.80
N ARG A 336 2.92 -14.76 -13.08
CA ARG A 336 4.14 -15.26 -12.42
C ARG A 336 5.35 -14.37 -12.66
N LEU A 337 5.52 -13.88 -13.88
CA LEU A 337 6.60 -12.96 -14.22
C LEU A 337 6.49 -11.66 -13.38
N GLY A 338 5.29 -11.09 -13.26
CA GLY A 338 5.05 -9.90 -12.45
C GLY A 338 5.36 -10.12 -10.97
N ILE A 339 4.94 -11.25 -10.41
CA ILE A 339 5.27 -11.67 -9.04
C ILE A 339 6.79 -11.75 -8.85
N MET A 340 7.47 -12.43 -9.77
CA MET A 340 8.94 -12.62 -9.68
C MET A 340 9.70 -11.31 -9.83
N ILE A 341 9.34 -10.45 -10.79
CA ILE A 341 9.96 -9.12 -10.96
C ILE A 341 9.80 -8.31 -9.68
N THR A 342 8.62 -8.30 -9.09
CA THR A 342 8.33 -7.53 -7.88
C THR A 342 9.13 -8.02 -6.68
N LEU A 343 9.05 -9.30 -6.36
CA LEU A 343 9.65 -9.85 -5.14
C LEU A 343 11.17 -10.01 -5.24
N LEU A 344 11.69 -10.46 -6.39
CA LEU A 344 13.15 -10.55 -6.58
C LEU A 344 13.79 -9.18 -6.72
N GLY A 345 13.13 -8.23 -7.41
CA GLY A 345 13.59 -6.86 -7.49
C GLY A 345 13.68 -6.22 -6.09
N ALA A 346 12.65 -6.40 -5.27
CA ALA A 346 12.64 -5.94 -3.88
C ALA A 346 13.73 -6.60 -3.03
N LEU A 347 13.90 -7.93 -3.15
CA LEU A 347 14.95 -8.65 -2.44
C LEU A 347 16.35 -8.12 -2.81
N LEU A 348 16.65 -7.98 -4.10
CA LEU A 348 17.95 -7.48 -4.56
C LEU A 348 18.28 -6.12 -3.96
N ILE A 349 17.31 -5.19 -3.96
CA ILE A 349 17.49 -3.86 -3.36
C ILE A 349 17.67 -3.98 -1.83
N THR A 350 16.88 -4.84 -1.16
CA THR A 350 16.98 -5.06 0.30
C THR A 350 18.38 -5.55 0.71
N LEU A 351 19.00 -6.40 -0.10
CA LEU A 351 20.35 -6.95 0.20
C LEU A 351 21.47 -5.90 0.15
N VAL A 352 21.29 -4.82 -0.60
CA VAL A 352 22.28 -3.74 -0.73
C VAL A 352 22.02 -2.54 0.19
N ILE A 353 20.84 -2.43 0.77
CA ILE A 353 20.50 -1.34 1.70
C ILE A 353 21.30 -1.50 3.00
N THR A 354 22.02 -0.44 3.38
CA THR A 354 22.84 -0.39 4.60
C THR A 354 22.05 0.07 5.83
N ASN A 355 21.07 0.95 5.66
CA ASN A 355 20.23 1.45 6.73
C ASN A 355 18.76 1.07 6.49
N PRO A 356 18.25 0.02 7.15
CA PRO A 356 16.89 -0.48 6.95
C PRO A 356 15.80 0.56 7.21
N PHE A 357 15.91 1.36 8.27
CA PHE A 357 14.90 2.36 8.62
C PHE A 357 14.76 3.46 7.55
N LYS A 358 15.89 3.96 7.04
CA LYS A 358 15.89 4.89 5.90
C LYS A 358 15.35 4.22 4.64
N GLY A 359 15.69 2.95 4.41
CA GLY A 359 15.17 2.17 3.28
C GLY A 359 13.65 2.08 3.30
N LEU A 360 13.04 1.83 4.46
CA LEU A 360 11.59 1.84 4.65
C LEU A 360 10.99 3.21 4.29
N ILE A 361 11.55 4.31 4.79
CA ILE A 361 11.06 5.67 4.50
C ILE A 361 11.20 5.99 3.01
N PHE A 362 12.35 5.71 2.39
CA PHE A 362 12.57 5.98 0.97
C PHE A 362 11.66 5.16 0.07
N SER A 363 11.34 3.92 0.44
CA SER A 363 10.38 3.11 -0.31
C SER A 363 9.01 3.77 -0.36
N GLN A 364 8.53 4.34 0.74
CA GLN A 364 7.25 5.04 0.80
C GLN A 364 7.27 6.37 0.02
N ILE A 365 8.40 7.09 0.05
CA ILE A 365 8.61 8.29 -0.79
C ILE A 365 8.48 7.92 -2.28
N ALA A 366 9.07 6.80 -2.71
CA ALA A 366 8.97 6.34 -4.09
C ALA A 366 7.51 6.05 -4.51
N LEU A 367 6.68 5.52 -3.61
CA LEU A 367 5.24 5.34 -3.84
C LEU A 367 4.55 6.69 -4.08
N SER A 368 4.85 7.70 -3.26
CA SER A 368 4.25 9.02 -3.40
C SER A 368 4.65 9.73 -4.71
N ILE A 369 5.86 9.47 -5.22
CA ILE A 369 6.32 9.99 -6.52
C ILE A 369 5.55 9.35 -7.69
N GLN A 370 5.22 8.07 -7.59
CA GLN A 370 4.47 7.35 -8.62
C GLN A 370 2.97 7.68 -8.58
N LEU A 371 2.43 8.05 -7.44
CA LEU A 371 1.01 8.25 -7.19
C LEU A 371 0.30 9.18 -8.20
N PRO A 372 0.83 10.37 -8.59
CA PRO A 372 0.19 11.22 -9.59
C PRO A 372 -0.08 10.53 -10.92
N TRP A 373 0.82 9.67 -11.36
CA TRP A 373 0.68 8.94 -12.61
C TRP A 373 -0.49 7.94 -12.56
N THR A 374 -0.64 7.23 -11.44
CA THR A 374 -1.79 6.34 -11.20
C THR A 374 -3.09 7.13 -11.15
N ILE A 375 -3.13 8.26 -10.44
CA ILE A 375 -4.35 9.08 -10.33
C ILE A 375 -4.76 9.63 -11.71
N VAL A 376 -3.82 10.18 -12.48
CA VAL A 376 -4.09 10.68 -13.83
C VAL A 376 -4.63 9.56 -14.73
N LEU A 377 -4.01 8.38 -14.71
CA LEU A 377 -4.51 7.22 -15.46
C LEU A 377 -5.95 6.89 -15.05
N GLN A 378 -6.22 6.84 -13.76
CA GLN A 378 -7.54 6.53 -13.21
C GLN A 378 -8.59 7.56 -13.64
N ILE A 379 -8.27 8.88 -13.59
CA ILE A 379 -9.16 9.95 -14.05
C ILE A 379 -9.45 9.80 -15.54
N LEU A 380 -8.44 9.55 -16.36
CA LEU A 380 -8.60 9.39 -17.80
C LEU A 380 -9.51 8.20 -18.16
N LEU A 381 -9.42 7.10 -17.42
CA LEU A 381 -10.27 5.92 -17.61
C LEU A 381 -11.70 6.19 -17.14
N THR A 382 -11.89 6.66 -15.91
CA THR A 382 -13.20 6.78 -15.28
C THR A 382 -14.00 8.01 -15.74
N SER A 383 -13.35 8.97 -16.36
CA SER A 383 -14.01 10.12 -17.00
C SER A 383 -14.32 9.93 -18.49
N ASN A 384 -13.97 8.76 -19.07
CA ASN A 384 -14.18 8.50 -20.49
C ASN A 384 -15.49 7.77 -20.74
N PRO A 385 -16.46 8.37 -21.51
CA PRO A 385 -17.72 7.73 -21.82
C PRO A 385 -17.59 6.40 -22.59
N ARG A 386 -16.51 6.21 -23.36
CA ARG A 386 -16.26 4.95 -24.07
C ARG A 386 -15.89 3.80 -23.12
N VAL A 387 -15.39 4.12 -21.92
CA VAL A 387 -15.01 3.16 -20.88
C VAL A 387 -16.16 2.93 -19.92
N MET A 388 -16.75 4.02 -19.38
CA MET A 388 -17.72 3.98 -18.28
C MET A 388 -19.18 4.07 -18.71
N GLY A 389 -19.46 4.36 -19.99
CA GLY A 389 -20.86 4.55 -20.47
C GLY A 389 -21.58 5.64 -19.68
N LYS A 390 -22.77 5.31 -19.14
CA LYS A 390 -23.57 6.24 -18.32
C LYS A 390 -22.99 6.51 -16.91
N TYR A 391 -22.00 5.74 -16.48
CA TYR A 391 -21.40 5.82 -15.15
C TYR A 391 -20.10 6.62 -15.13
N VAL A 392 -19.90 7.53 -16.07
CA VAL A 392 -18.73 8.44 -16.04
C VAL A 392 -18.69 9.26 -14.76
N ASN A 393 -17.48 9.63 -14.31
CA ASN A 393 -17.29 10.50 -13.16
C ASN A 393 -18.13 11.76 -13.26
N THR A 394 -18.79 12.13 -12.17
CA THR A 394 -19.48 13.41 -12.03
C THR A 394 -18.48 14.57 -12.03
N ILE A 395 -18.99 15.81 -12.12
CA ILE A 395 -18.12 17.00 -12.00
C ILE A 395 -17.42 17.03 -10.65
N LEU A 396 -18.12 16.68 -9.58
CA LEU A 396 -17.57 16.63 -8.23
C LEU A 396 -16.43 15.60 -8.13
N ASP A 397 -16.63 14.38 -8.64
CA ASP A 397 -15.59 13.35 -8.65
C ASP A 397 -14.32 13.83 -9.37
N ARG A 398 -14.50 14.46 -10.54
CA ARG A 398 -13.38 15.02 -11.31
C ARG A 398 -12.65 16.11 -10.54
N VAL A 399 -13.38 17.03 -9.89
CA VAL A 399 -12.79 18.09 -9.10
C VAL A 399 -11.96 17.51 -7.94
N PHE A 400 -12.51 16.56 -7.19
CA PHE A 400 -11.77 15.91 -6.09
C PHE A 400 -10.53 15.15 -6.58
N LEU A 401 -10.64 14.37 -7.65
CA LEU A 401 -9.54 13.60 -8.20
C LEU A 401 -8.42 14.53 -8.73
N TRP A 402 -8.77 15.59 -9.46
CA TRP A 402 -7.78 16.56 -9.95
C TRP A 402 -7.16 17.37 -8.82
N THR A 403 -7.94 17.76 -7.79
CA THR A 403 -7.41 18.42 -6.60
C THR A 403 -6.39 17.52 -5.89
N THR A 404 -6.72 16.24 -5.71
CA THR A 404 -5.78 15.26 -5.16
C THR A 404 -4.50 15.17 -6.00
N THR A 405 -4.62 15.11 -7.33
CA THR A 405 -3.47 15.09 -8.25
C THR A 405 -2.58 16.32 -8.08
N VAL A 406 -3.19 17.51 -8.03
CA VAL A 406 -2.46 18.78 -7.88
C VAL A 406 -1.74 18.85 -6.53
N VAL A 407 -2.41 18.46 -5.44
CA VAL A 407 -1.81 18.46 -4.10
C VAL A 407 -0.62 17.51 -4.04
N VAL A 408 -0.78 16.27 -4.50
CA VAL A 408 0.31 15.28 -4.49
C VAL A 408 1.47 15.72 -5.40
N SER A 409 1.17 16.23 -6.58
CA SER A 409 2.20 16.74 -7.50
C SER A 409 2.94 17.95 -6.92
N GLY A 410 2.22 18.85 -6.26
CA GLY A 410 2.81 20.00 -5.55
C GLY A 410 3.78 19.56 -4.44
N LEU A 411 3.39 18.58 -3.63
CA LEU A 411 4.26 18.00 -2.60
C LEU A 411 5.50 17.33 -3.23
N ASN A 412 5.36 16.64 -4.36
CA ASN A 412 6.49 16.05 -5.08
C ASN A 412 7.47 17.13 -5.61
N VAL A 413 6.95 18.25 -6.11
CA VAL A 413 7.80 19.39 -6.52
C VAL A 413 8.54 19.97 -5.32
N LEU A 414 7.88 20.13 -4.17
CA LEU A 414 8.53 20.57 -2.94
C LEU A 414 9.62 19.62 -2.48
N LEU A 415 9.40 18.30 -2.57
CA LEU A 415 10.42 17.30 -2.27
C LEU A 415 11.63 17.44 -3.20
N LEU A 416 11.41 17.62 -4.50
CA LEU A 416 12.50 17.81 -5.46
C LEU A 416 13.33 19.06 -5.14
N VAL A 417 12.65 20.17 -4.86
CA VAL A 417 13.31 21.45 -4.49
C VAL A 417 14.11 21.31 -3.20
N ASP A 418 13.55 20.66 -2.17
CA ASP A 418 14.24 20.42 -0.89
C ASP A 418 15.48 19.53 -1.09
N THR A 419 15.36 18.46 -1.86
CA THR A 419 16.46 17.55 -2.19
C THR A 419 17.57 18.28 -2.95
N LEU A 420 17.24 19.05 -3.97
CA LEU A 420 18.22 19.83 -4.73
C LEU A 420 18.95 20.87 -3.86
N ARG A 421 18.21 21.57 -2.98
CA ARG A 421 18.82 22.51 -2.04
C ARG A 421 19.81 21.84 -1.07
N ASN A 422 19.49 20.63 -0.62
CA ASN A 422 20.37 19.86 0.28
C ASN A 422 21.60 19.28 -0.43
N LEU A 423 21.54 19.03 -1.76
CA LEU A 423 22.67 18.59 -2.57
C LEU A 423 23.63 19.74 -2.94
N LEU A 424 23.13 20.98 -2.99
CA LEU A 424 23.91 22.16 -3.34
C LEU A 424 24.56 22.86 -2.13
N ARG A 425 24.27 22.41 -0.92
CA ARG A 425 24.90 22.82 0.34
C ARG A 425 25.98 21.84 0.77
#